data_4c188531ecdc194ebb52f8ed6a36f63b
#
_entry.id   4c188531ecdc194ebb52f8ed6a36f63b
#
_cell.length_a   1.000
_cell.length_b   1.000
_cell.length_c   1.000
_cell.angle_alpha   90.00
_cell.angle_beta   90.00
_cell.angle_gamma   90.00
#
_symmetry.space_group_name_H-M   'P 1'
#
loop_
_entity.id
_entity.type
_entity.pdbx_description
1 polymer ?
#
loop_
_entity_poly.entity_id
_entity_poly.type
_entity_poly.pdbx_seq_one_letter_code
_entity_poly.pdbx_strand_id
1 'polypeptide(L)'
;PKTKYLAKGKSFYVTATVTGSSNKKVKWTSSKKSVATVTSGGKVKAKKLGTTYIKATAKDGSGAYARCKVRVVRKVKKIKLNRYSGRLLVGSTLKLKATVLPKNATIKSVKWTTNKKSIATVSSTGRVLGTGEGIVKIKASAKDGSGKSATCILHVVEPIEATGITVANSQITVAKGKIAQSGITLNPVNSTTKIKYHSDNPRVATVNKYGKIKTKRAGEA
;
A
#
# COMPACT_ATOMS: atom_id res chain seq x y z
N PRO A 1 -13.20 22.67 -4.79
CA PRO A 1 -14.45 22.10 -4.23
C PRO A 1 -14.22 20.66 -3.79
N LYS A 2 -14.61 20.34 -2.54
CA LYS A 2 -14.51 18.97 -2.00
C LYS A 2 -15.32 18.00 -2.88
N THR A 3 -14.71 16.87 -3.29
CA THR A 3 -15.40 15.82 -4.05
C THR A 3 -16.14 14.89 -3.10
N LYS A 4 -17.46 14.72 -3.31
CA LYS A 4 -18.26 13.73 -2.59
C LYS A 4 -18.37 12.44 -3.40
N TYR A 5 -17.95 11.32 -2.80
CA TYR A 5 -18.09 10.00 -3.40
C TYR A 5 -19.34 9.31 -2.89
N LEU A 6 -20.20 8.83 -3.79
CA LEU A 6 -21.51 8.25 -3.47
C LEU A 6 -21.68 6.92 -4.20
N ALA A 7 -22.21 5.91 -3.52
CA ALA A 7 -22.61 4.67 -4.19
C ALA A 7 -23.94 4.87 -4.95
N LYS A 8 -24.13 4.16 -6.07
CA LYS A 8 -25.40 4.14 -6.81
C LYS A 8 -26.57 3.84 -5.86
N GLY A 9 -27.66 4.58 -5.99
CA GLY A 9 -28.88 4.45 -5.19
C GLY A 9 -28.85 5.20 -3.84
N LYS A 10 -27.67 5.61 -3.35
CA LYS A 10 -27.54 6.36 -2.09
C LYS A 10 -27.80 7.85 -2.27
N SER A 11 -28.14 8.52 -1.15
CA SER A 11 -28.43 9.95 -1.11
C SER A 11 -27.63 10.63 0.00
N PHE A 12 -27.47 11.95 -0.10
CA PHE A 12 -26.95 12.82 0.95
C PHE A 12 -27.50 14.22 0.76
N TYR A 13 -27.41 15.05 1.79
CA TYR A 13 -27.80 16.45 1.70
C TYR A 13 -26.58 17.33 1.46
N VAL A 14 -26.75 18.34 0.59
CA VAL A 14 -25.83 19.48 0.45
C VAL A 14 -26.52 20.71 1.00
N THR A 15 -25.73 21.55 1.67
CA THR A 15 -26.17 22.84 2.17
C THR A 15 -25.41 23.95 1.45
N ALA A 16 -26.03 25.12 1.32
CA ALA A 16 -25.40 26.34 0.83
C ALA A 16 -25.84 27.50 1.72
N THR A 17 -24.89 28.39 2.03
CA THR A 17 -25.16 29.61 2.78
C THR A 17 -25.01 30.80 1.85
N VAL A 18 -26.01 31.70 1.84
CA VAL A 18 -25.93 32.98 1.14
C VAL A 18 -25.57 34.06 2.16
N THR A 19 -24.48 34.78 1.91
CA THR A 19 -24.02 35.92 2.73
C THR A 19 -24.27 37.23 1.98
N GLY A 20 -24.37 38.33 2.70
CA GLY A 20 -24.50 39.69 2.10
C GLY A 20 -25.87 39.97 1.44
N SER A 21 -26.90 39.11 1.59
CA SER A 21 -28.23 39.33 1.04
C SER A 21 -29.31 38.96 2.08
N SER A 22 -30.45 39.65 2.07
CA SER A 22 -31.64 39.26 2.86
C SER A 22 -32.31 38.00 2.33
N ASN A 23 -32.25 37.76 1.01
CA ASN A 23 -32.82 36.56 0.38
C ASN A 23 -31.79 35.39 0.47
N LYS A 24 -32.00 34.50 1.43
CA LYS A 24 -31.15 33.29 1.65
C LYS A 24 -31.51 32.10 0.76
N LYS A 25 -32.52 32.20 -0.10
CA LYS A 25 -32.96 31.09 -0.96
C LYS A 25 -31.98 30.79 -2.06
N VAL A 26 -31.80 29.48 -2.38
CA VAL A 26 -30.97 29.02 -3.48
C VAL A 26 -31.75 28.14 -4.45
N LYS A 27 -31.33 28.15 -5.74
CA LYS A 27 -31.75 27.19 -6.77
C LYS A 27 -30.72 26.11 -6.91
N TRP A 28 -31.12 24.84 -6.72
CA TRP A 28 -30.26 23.70 -6.92
C TRP A 28 -30.39 23.15 -8.33
N THR A 29 -29.26 22.83 -8.95
CA THR A 29 -29.19 22.18 -10.27
C THR A 29 -28.10 21.11 -10.31
N SER A 30 -28.29 20.11 -11.20
CA SER A 30 -27.28 19.09 -11.50
C SER A 30 -26.83 19.21 -12.95
N SER A 31 -25.52 19.22 -13.20
CA SER A 31 -24.96 19.30 -14.56
C SER A 31 -25.20 18.03 -15.38
N LYS A 32 -25.42 16.87 -14.71
CA LYS A 32 -25.76 15.58 -15.35
C LYS A 32 -26.81 14.85 -14.50
N LYS A 33 -28.10 15.12 -14.75
CA LYS A 33 -29.22 14.50 -14.03
C LYS A 33 -29.28 12.97 -14.17
N SER A 34 -28.71 12.41 -15.23
CA SER A 34 -28.55 10.96 -15.40
C SER A 34 -27.58 10.32 -14.40
N VAL A 35 -26.59 11.08 -13.91
CA VAL A 35 -25.61 10.62 -12.91
C VAL A 35 -26.17 10.82 -11.50
N ALA A 36 -26.64 12.02 -11.17
CA ALA A 36 -27.32 12.30 -9.91
C ALA A 36 -28.30 13.46 -10.07
N THR A 37 -29.40 13.40 -9.31
CA THR A 37 -30.40 14.49 -9.21
C THR A 37 -30.26 15.19 -7.87
N VAL A 38 -30.76 16.42 -7.79
CA VAL A 38 -30.89 17.19 -6.55
C VAL A 38 -32.28 17.75 -6.44
N THR A 39 -32.85 17.72 -5.24
CA THR A 39 -34.17 18.36 -4.94
C THR A 39 -33.97 19.83 -4.54
N SER A 40 -35.07 20.59 -4.47
CA SER A 40 -35.08 21.97 -3.97
C SER A 40 -34.51 22.11 -2.55
N GLY A 41 -34.70 21.09 -1.69
CA GLY A 41 -34.10 21.03 -0.33
C GLY A 41 -32.69 20.50 -0.28
N GLY A 42 -31.96 20.36 -1.41
CA GLY A 42 -30.55 19.96 -1.42
C GLY A 42 -30.29 18.46 -1.27
N LYS A 43 -31.34 17.58 -1.33
CA LYS A 43 -31.13 16.12 -1.31
C LYS A 43 -30.60 15.63 -2.64
N VAL A 44 -29.38 15.14 -2.67
CA VAL A 44 -28.73 14.57 -3.86
C VAL A 44 -28.92 13.06 -3.87
N LYS A 45 -29.46 12.50 -4.99
CA LYS A 45 -29.66 11.05 -5.19
C LYS A 45 -28.81 10.56 -6.36
N ALA A 46 -27.95 9.57 -6.11
CA ALA A 46 -27.10 8.93 -7.12
C ALA A 46 -27.91 7.95 -7.99
N LYS A 47 -27.83 8.10 -9.33
CA LYS A 47 -28.56 7.26 -10.31
C LYS A 47 -27.63 6.33 -11.09
N LYS A 48 -26.61 6.86 -11.76
CA LYS A 48 -25.65 6.12 -12.59
C LYS A 48 -24.21 6.42 -12.17
N LEU A 49 -23.29 5.47 -12.42
CA LEU A 49 -21.85 5.72 -12.27
C LEU A 49 -21.41 6.88 -13.16
N GLY A 50 -20.57 7.75 -12.64
CA GLY A 50 -20.09 8.92 -13.36
C GLY A 50 -19.80 10.11 -12.46
N THR A 51 -19.57 11.27 -13.07
CA THR A 51 -19.30 12.53 -12.37
C THR A 51 -20.33 13.57 -12.78
N THR A 52 -20.82 14.33 -11.80
CA THR A 52 -21.70 15.49 -11.99
C THR A 52 -21.30 16.58 -11.00
N TYR A 53 -21.75 17.82 -11.28
CA TYR A 53 -21.65 18.94 -10.36
C TYR A 53 -23.04 19.33 -9.90
N ILE A 54 -23.21 19.44 -8.60
CA ILE A 54 -24.40 20.01 -7.98
C ILE A 54 -24.10 21.48 -7.72
N LYS A 55 -24.90 22.37 -8.29
CA LYS A 55 -24.74 23.83 -8.20
C LYS A 55 -25.88 24.42 -7.39
N ALA A 56 -25.55 25.25 -6.41
CA ALA A 56 -26.44 26.17 -5.73
C ALA A 56 -26.27 27.55 -6.34
N THR A 57 -27.31 28.18 -6.80
CA THR A 57 -27.30 29.58 -7.30
C THR A 57 -28.20 30.39 -6.39
N ALA A 58 -27.76 31.53 -5.90
CA ALA A 58 -28.56 32.45 -5.10
C ALA A 58 -29.76 32.97 -5.88
N LYS A 59 -30.89 33.17 -5.19
CA LYS A 59 -32.13 33.71 -5.79
C LYS A 59 -32.33 35.21 -5.51
N ASP A 60 -31.28 35.90 -5.15
CA ASP A 60 -31.26 37.33 -4.85
C ASP A 60 -30.95 38.21 -6.08
N GLY A 61 -30.81 37.61 -7.25
CA GLY A 61 -30.48 38.33 -8.49
C GLY A 61 -28.97 38.52 -8.72
N SER A 62 -28.11 38.23 -7.73
CA SER A 62 -26.66 38.43 -7.84
C SER A 62 -25.96 37.46 -8.78
N GLY A 63 -26.61 36.33 -9.12
CA GLY A 63 -25.97 35.26 -9.89
C GLY A 63 -24.90 34.49 -9.13
N ALA A 64 -24.63 34.81 -7.85
CA ALA A 64 -23.66 34.13 -7.02
C ALA A 64 -23.97 32.64 -6.91
N TYR A 65 -22.92 31.80 -7.02
CA TYR A 65 -23.10 30.35 -6.96
C TYR A 65 -21.94 29.63 -6.30
N ALA A 66 -22.24 28.44 -5.78
CA ALA A 66 -21.28 27.46 -5.34
C ALA A 66 -21.58 26.10 -5.97
N ARG A 67 -20.55 25.25 -6.08
CA ARG A 67 -20.74 23.89 -6.64
C ARG A 67 -20.00 22.83 -5.86
N CYS A 68 -20.62 21.65 -5.76
CA CYS A 68 -20.05 20.45 -5.19
C CYS A 68 -19.82 19.40 -6.30
N LYS A 69 -18.63 18.83 -6.39
CA LYS A 69 -18.34 17.72 -7.30
C LYS A 69 -18.84 16.42 -6.69
N VAL A 70 -19.72 15.70 -7.40
CA VAL A 70 -20.27 14.41 -6.98
C VAL A 70 -19.78 13.33 -7.94
N ARG A 71 -19.13 12.29 -7.41
CA ARG A 71 -18.75 11.09 -8.16
C ARG A 71 -19.54 9.90 -7.67
N VAL A 72 -20.38 9.36 -8.55
CA VAL A 72 -21.10 8.10 -8.28
C VAL A 72 -20.20 6.95 -8.69
N VAL A 73 -19.87 6.08 -7.71
CA VAL A 73 -18.85 5.06 -7.83
C VAL A 73 -19.34 3.69 -7.35
N ARG A 74 -18.76 2.63 -7.89
CA ARG A 74 -18.80 1.31 -7.27
C ARG A 74 -17.72 1.28 -6.19
N LYS A 75 -18.17 1.35 -4.93
CA LYS A 75 -17.29 1.49 -3.78
C LYS A 75 -16.48 0.23 -3.48
N VAL A 76 -15.32 0.44 -2.88
CA VAL A 76 -14.49 -0.60 -2.30
C VAL A 76 -15.22 -1.26 -1.14
N LYS A 77 -15.25 -2.60 -1.13
CA LYS A 77 -15.81 -3.42 -0.03
C LYS A 77 -14.74 -3.94 0.92
N LYS A 78 -13.54 -4.24 0.39
CA LYS A 78 -12.41 -4.80 1.16
C LYS A 78 -11.08 -4.44 0.51
N ILE A 79 -10.05 -4.26 1.32
CA ILE A 79 -8.64 -4.22 0.91
C ILE A 79 -7.96 -5.44 1.51
N LYS A 80 -7.17 -6.16 0.70
CA LYS A 80 -6.27 -7.22 1.15
C LYS A 80 -4.83 -6.76 0.95
N LEU A 81 -3.94 -7.12 1.87
CA LEU A 81 -2.51 -6.93 1.72
C LEU A 81 -1.83 -8.26 1.39
N ASN A 82 -0.65 -8.19 0.76
CA ASN A 82 0.18 -9.38 0.53
C ASN A 82 0.79 -9.94 1.81
N ARG A 83 0.84 -9.13 2.90
CA ARG A 83 1.16 -9.56 4.28
C ARG A 83 0.53 -8.62 5.30
N TYR A 84 0.30 -9.14 6.50
CA TYR A 84 -0.33 -8.40 7.60
C TYR A 84 0.61 -8.17 8.79
N SER A 85 1.74 -8.89 8.82
CA SER A 85 2.81 -8.74 9.81
C SER A 85 4.15 -9.08 9.18
N GLY A 86 5.24 -8.73 9.87
CA GLY A 86 6.59 -9.11 9.49
C GLY A 86 7.67 -8.38 10.26
N ARG A 87 8.91 -8.87 10.10
CA ARG A 87 10.13 -8.21 10.58
C ARG A 87 10.76 -7.41 9.44
N LEU A 88 11.34 -6.27 9.75
CA LEU A 88 12.07 -5.40 8.83
C LEU A 88 13.32 -4.89 9.55
N LEU A 89 14.46 -4.91 8.89
CA LEU A 89 15.68 -4.33 9.47
C LEU A 89 15.67 -2.82 9.25
N VAL A 90 16.24 -2.08 10.20
CA VAL A 90 16.57 -0.65 10.00
C VAL A 90 17.44 -0.52 8.76
N GLY A 91 17.22 0.52 7.95
CA GLY A 91 17.87 0.72 6.65
C GLY A 91 17.32 -0.15 5.50
N SER A 92 16.55 -1.20 5.79
CA SER A 92 16.02 -2.10 4.76
C SER A 92 14.65 -1.67 4.24
N THR A 93 14.28 -2.18 3.06
CA THR A 93 12.97 -1.87 2.45
C THR A 93 12.11 -3.12 2.26
N LEU A 94 10.80 -2.93 2.40
CA LEU A 94 9.77 -3.94 2.20
C LEU A 94 8.69 -3.41 1.26
N LYS A 95 8.27 -4.21 0.27
CA LYS A 95 7.16 -3.87 -0.62
C LYS A 95 5.85 -4.46 -0.12
N LEU A 96 4.93 -3.59 0.30
CA LEU A 96 3.54 -3.96 0.54
C LEU A 96 2.73 -3.74 -0.75
N LYS A 97 1.82 -4.70 -1.03
CA LYS A 97 0.87 -4.64 -2.14
C LYS A 97 -0.55 -4.68 -1.58
N ALA A 98 -1.40 -3.75 -2.06
CA ALA A 98 -2.82 -3.71 -1.70
C ALA A 98 -3.68 -4.18 -2.86
N THR A 99 -4.54 -5.16 -2.62
CA THR A 99 -5.56 -5.63 -3.56
C THR A 99 -6.92 -5.12 -3.13
N VAL A 100 -7.56 -4.36 -4.01
CA VAL A 100 -8.87 -3.74 -3.75
C VAL A 100 -9.99 -4.64 -4.30
N LEU A 101 -10.99 -4.89 -3.47
CA LEU A 101 -12.16 -5.69 -3.82
C LEU A 101 -13.46 -4.86 -3.72
N PRO A 102 -14.44 -5.08 -4.60
CA PRO A 102 -14.42 -6.01 -5.73
C PRO A 102 -13.46 -5.53 -6.84
N LYS A 103 -12.98 -6.46 -7.69
CA LYS A 103 -12.05 -6.14 -8.81
C LYS A 103 -12.56 -5.04 -9.74
N ASN A 104 -13.89 -4.84 -9.83
CA ASN A 104 -14.56 -3.81 -10.61
C ASN A 104 -14.91 -2.55 -9.81
N ALA A 105 -14.30 -2.33 -8.63
CA ALA A 105 -14.39 -1.04 -7.93
C ALA A 105 -13.93 0.09 -8.84
N THR A 106 -14.65 1.23 -8.81
CA THR A 106 -14.40 2.35 -9.73
C THR A 106 -13.07 3.05 -9.43
N ILE A 107 -12.70 3.14 -8.15
CA ILE A 107 -11.44 3.74 -7.70
C ILE A 107 -10.70 2.67 -6.91
N LYS A 108 -9.59 2.20 -7.47
CA LYS A 108 -8.76 1.14 -6.86
C LYS A 108 -7.53 1.68 -6.14
N SER A 109 -7.28 2.99 -6.25
CA SER A 109 -6.13 3.60 -5.60
C SER A 109 -6.30 3.63 -4.08
N VAL A 110 -5.20 3.41 -3.38
CA VAL A 110 -5.12 3.50 -1.93
C VAL A 110 -4.19 4.65 -1.51
N LYS A 111 -4.38 5.15 -0.29
CA LYS A 111 -3.44 6.02 0.41
C LYS A 111 -2.72 5.17 1.43
N TRP A 112 -1.39 5.16 1.37
CA TRP A 112 -0.53 4.55 2.37
C TRP A 112 -0.19 5.55 3.47
N THR A 113 -0.18 5.10 4.71
CA THR A 113 0.20 5.89 5.88
C THR A 113 0.92 5.03 6.90
N THR A 114 1.79 5.64 7.68
CA THR A 114 2.41 5.06 8.87
C THR A 114 1.93 5.82 10.10
N ASN A 115 1.82 5.14 11.25
CA ASN A 115 1.50 5.77 12.53
C ASN A 115 2.73 6.31 13.26
N LYS A 116 3.95 5.82 12.92
CA LYS A 116 5.22 6.25 13.53
C LYS A 116 6.30 6.38 12.44
N LYS A 117 6.53 7.60 11.95
CA LYS A 117 7.52 7.88 10.90
C LYS A 117 8.97 7.69 11.37
N SER A 118 9.23 7.85 12.67
CA SER A 118 10.55 7.58 13.27
C SER A 118 10.95 6.11 13.21
N ILE A 119 9.97 5.18 13.16
CA ILE A 119 10.22 3.73 13.08
C ILE A 119 10.20 3.23 11.64
N ALA A 120 9.24 3.70 10.83
CA ALA A 120 9.23 3.40 9.40
C ALA A 120 8.46 4.44 8.61
N THR A 121 8.93 4.70 7.38
CA THR A 121 8.23 5.51 6.38
C THR A 121 7.58 4.62 5.33
N VAL A 122 6.59 5.14 4.61
CA VAL A 122 5.95 4.43 3.49
C VAL A 122 5.71 5.37 2.32
N SER A 123 6.10 4.94 1.13
CA SER A 123 5.86 5.69 -0.11
C SER A 123 4.41 5.54 -0.61
N SER A 124 4.00 6.40 -1.54
CA SER A 124 2.70 6.30 -2.22
C SER A 124 2.47 4.97 -2.94
N THR A 125 3.54 4.26 -3.29
CA THR A 125 3.50 2.95 -3.96
C THR A 125 3.51 1.77 -3.00
N GLY A 126 3.61 2.00 -1.67
CA GLY A 126 3.66 0.96 -0.64
C GLY A 126 5.05 0.35 -0.40
N ARG A 127 6.14 1.05 -0.79
CA ARG A 127 7.50 0.70 -0.35
C ARG A 127 7.68 1.26 1.07
N VAL A 128 7.95 0.41 2.01
CA VAL A 128 8.24 0.73 3.42
C VAL A 128 9.74 0.73 3.60
N LEU A 129 10.28 1.73 4.29
CA LEU A 129 11.68 1.81 4.74
C LEU A 129 11.69 1.82 6.27
N GLY A 130 12.45 0.92 6.89
CA GLY A 130 12.73 0.94 8.33
C GLY A 130 13.71 2.08 8.66
N THR A 131 13.37 2.92 9.62
CA THR A 131 14.15 4.11 10.00
C THR A 131 14.59 4.11 11.46
N GLY A 132 14.01 3.24 12.28
CA GLY A 132 14.36 3.07 13.69
C GLY A 132 13.67 1.84 14.28
N GLU A 133 14.14 1.39 15.43
CA GLU A 133 13.63 0.19 16.08
C GLU A 133 12.23 0.38 16.68
N GLY A 134 11.41 -0.68 16.67
CA GLY A 134 10.12 -0.74 17.32
C GLY A 134 8.99 -1.30 16.48
N ILE A 135 7.76 -1.15 16.99
CA ILE A 135 6.54 -1.64 16.32
C ILE A 135 5.84 -0.48 15.60
N VAL A 136 5.52 -0.70 14.34
CA VAL A 136 4.86 0.29 13.46
C VAL A 136 3.69 -0.32 12.70
N LYS A 137 2.63 0.47 12.51
CA LYS A 137 1.45 0.11 11.73
C LYS A 137 1.47 0.84 10.39
N ILE A 138 1.52 0.08 9.29
CA ILE A 138 1.42 0.60 7.93
C ILE A 138 0.00 0.33 7.41
N LYS A 139 -0.74 1.39 7.08
CA LYS A 139 -2.16 1.32 6.70
C LYS A 139 -2.35 1.72 5.23
N ALA A 140 -3.07 0.87 4.48
CA ALA A 140 -3.61 1.18 3.15
C ALA A 140 -5.10 1.55 3.28
N SER A 141 -5.49 2.75 2.87
CA SER A 141 -6.88 3.25 2.93
C SER A 141 -7.41 3.54 1.54
N ALA A 142 -8.64 3.11 1.23
CA ALA A 142 -9.28 3.37 -0.05
C ALA A 142 -9.54 4.88 -0.26
N LYS A 143 -9.24 5.38 -1.47
CA LYS A 143 -9.46 6.79 -1.85
C LYS A 143 -10.87 7.08 -2.39
N ASP A 144 -11.77 6.11 -2.37
CA ASP A 144 -13.14 6.21 -2.91
C ASP A 144 -14.18 6.71 -1.89
N GLY A 145 -13.76 7.06 -0.69
CA GLY A 145 -14.63 7.47 0.40
C GLY A 145 -15.46 6.31 1.01
N SER A 146 -15.04 5.05 0.81
CA SER A 146 -15.70 3.88 1.45
C SER A 146 -15.30 3.70 2.91
N GLY A 147 -14.23 4.33 3.36
CA GLY A 147 -13.63 4.14 4.69
C GLY A 147 -12.89 2.79 4.84
N LYS A 148 -12.83 1.96 3.78
CA LYS A 148 -12.18 0.66 3.87
C LYS A 148 -10.67 0.79 3.90
N SER A 149 -10.05 -0.02 4.77
CA SER A 149 -8.60 -0.04 4.94
C SER A 149 -8.11 -1.44 5.33
N ALA A 150 -6.80 -1.64 5.22
CA ALA A 150 -6.10 -2.80 5.76
C ALA A 150 -4.76 -2.33 6.35
N THR A 151 -4.30 -3.00 7.40
CA THR A 151 -3.09 -2.63 8.15
C THR A 151 -2.13 -3.80 8.19
N CYS A 152 -0.84 -3.51 8.05
CA CYS A 152 0.27 -4.41 8.31
C CYS A 152 1.02 -3.91 9.54
N ILE A 153 1.33 -4.81 10.48
CA ILE A 153 2.15 -4.54 11.67
C ILE A 153 3.57 -5.02 11.38
N LEU A 154 4.55 -4.15 11.50
CA LEU A 154 5.95 -4.49 11.31
C LEU A 154 6.71 -4.28 12.62
N HIS A 155 7.57 -5.25 12.94
CA HIS A 155 8.60 -5.14 13.96
C HIS A 155 9.88 -4.73 13.23
N VAL A 156 10.29 -3.49 13.41
CA VAL A 156 11.55 -2.98 12.89
C VAL A 156 12.61 -3.21 13.95
N VAL A 157 13.74 -3.76 13.56
CA VAL A 157 14.82 -4.13 14.47
C VAL A 157 16.16 -3.72 13.85
N GLU A 158 17.13 -3.42 14.71
CA GLU A 158 18.49 -3.16 14.25
C GLU A 158 19.09 -4.39 13.58
N PRO A 159 19.94 -4.21 12.56
CA PRO A 159 20.74 -5.28 12.03
C PRO A 159 21.76 -5.74 13.07
N ILE A 160 21.98 -7.04 13.15
CA ILE A 160 23.05 -7.63 13.95
C ILE A 160 24.14 -8.03 12.98
N GLU A 161 25.28 -7.34 13.02
CA GLU A 161 26.40 -7.63 12.14
C GLU A 161 27.14 -8.88 12.59
N ALA A 162 27.73 -9.60 11.63
CA ALA A 162 28.63 -10.70 11.95
C ALA A 162 30.00 -10.14 12.37
N THR A 163 30.50 -10.63 13.49
CA THR A 163 31.86 -10.37 13.98
C THR A 163 32.84 -11.46 13.58
N GLY A 164 32.30 -12.59 13.11
CA GLY A 164 33.09 -13.71 12.62
C GLY A 164 32.30 -14.67 11.76
N ILE A 165 33.04 -15.55 11.08
CA ILE A 165 32.50 -16.63 10.26
C ILE A 165 33.24 -17.93 10.64
N THR A 166 32.51 -19.01 10.82
CA THR A 166 33.03 -20.33 11.11
C THR A 166 32.67 -21.29 9.99
N VAL A 167 33.63 -22.13 9.61
CA VAL A 167 33.44 -23.20 8.63
C VAL A 167 33.56 -24.53 9.37
N ALA A 168 32.51 -25.36 9.33
CA ALA A 168 32.50 -26.64 10.03
C ALA A 168 33.56 -27.60 9.49
N ASN A 169 33.78 -27.61 8.19
CA ASN A 169 34.79 -28.41 7.53
C ASN A 169 35.50 -27.56 6.47
N SER A 170 36.83 -27.39 6.63
CA SER A 170 37.67 -26.66 5.66
C SER A 170 37.84 -27.42 4.33
N GLN A 171 37.66 -28.75 4.36
CA GLN A 171 37.69 -29.62 3.18
C GLN A 171 36.50 -30.60 3.24
N ILE A 172 35.86 -30.81 2.11
CA ILE A 172 34.82 -31.81 1.95
C ILE A 172 35.01 -32.58 0.65
N THR A 173 34.99 -33.92 0.72
CA THR A 173 34.99 -34.76 -0.46
C THR A 173 33.56 -35.19 -0.81
N VAL A 174 33.17 -34.92 -2.04
CA VAL A 174 31.78 -35.19 -2.49
C VAL A 174 31.80 -35.90 -3.83
N ALA A 175 31.16 -37.06 -3.92
CA ALA A 175 31.07 -37.81 -5.17
C ALA A 175 30.39 -36.99 -6.29
N LYS A 176 30.78 -37.21 -7.55
CA LYS A 176 30.22 -36.56 -8.73
C LYS A 176 28.72 -36.65 -8.76
N GLY A 177 28.06 -35.54 -9.07
CA GLY A 177 26.57 -35.44 -9.15
C GLY A 177 25.87 -35.36 -7.80
N LYS A 178 26.60 -35.48 -6.69
CA LYS A 178 26.04 -35.35 -5.34
C LYS A 178 25.98 -33.88 -4.87
N ILE A 179 25.30 -33.71 -3.77
CA ILE A 179 25.07 -32.40 -3.16
C ILE A 179 25.63 -32.44 -1.74
N ALA A 180 26.29 -31.34 -1.36
CA ALA A 180 26.77 -31.10 -0.01
C ALA A 180 26.33 -29.72 0.49
N GLN A 181 26.49 -29.50 1.78
CA GLN A 181 26.25 -28.19 2.42
C GLN A 181 27.59 -27.63 2.89
N SER A 182 27.82 -26.34 2.73
CA SER A 182 29.10 -25.66 3.08
C SER A 182 29.40 -25.67 4.59
N GLY A 183 28.41 -25.87 5.45
CA GLY A 183 28.62 -25.89 6.91
C GLY A 183 29.10 -24.57 7.49
N ILE A 184 28.79 -23.44 6.86
CA ILE A 184 29.22 -22.11 7.29
C ILE A 184 28.20 -21.53 8.26
N THR A 185 28.66 -20.98 9.39
CA THR A 185 27.87 -20.26 10.37
C THR A 185 28.48 -18.88 10.66
N LEU A 186 27.61 -17.92 10.97
CA LEU A 186 28.03 -16.58 11.40
C LEU A 186 28.08 -16.49 12.91
N ASN A 187 29.01 -15.70 13.44
CA ASN A 187 29.03 -15.31 14.82
C ASN A 187 28.72 -13.81 14.97
N PRO A 188 27.72 -13.42 15.79
CA PRO A 188 26.83 -14.33 16.52
C PRO A 188 25.84 -15.06 15.54
N VAL A 189 25.34 -16.21 15.95
CA VAL A 189 24.46 -17.08 15.13
C VAL A 189 23.18 -16.36 14.66
N ASN A 190 22.69 -15.38 15.43
CA ASN A 190 21.55 -14.55 15.09
C ASN A 190 21.89 -13.32 14.23
N SER A 191 23.11 -13.25 13.69
CA SER A 191 23.52 -12.19 12.77
C SER A 191 22.57 -12.06 11.59
N THR A 192 22.33 -10.83 11.16
CA THR A 192 21.50 -10.48 9.98
C THR A 192 22.34 -10.30 8.72
N THR A 193 23.65 -10.44 8.83
CA THR A 193 24.62 -10.37 7.71
C THR A 193 24.30 -11.47 6.69
N LYS A 194 24.42 -11.15 5.41
CA LYS A 194 24.25 -12.12 4.32
C LYS A 194 25.58 -12.69 3.90
N ILE A 195 25.66 -14.01 3.84
CA ILE A 195 26.82 -14.70 3.27
C ILE A 195 26.70 -14.68 1.74
N LYS A 196 27.79 -14.33 1.07
CA LYS A 196 27.98 -14.54 -0.36
C LYS A 196 28.85 -15.77 -0.56
N TYR A 197 28.42 -16.67 -1.41
CA TYR A 197 29.15 -17.88 -1.77
C TYR A 197 29.68 -17.74 -3.20
N HIS A 198 30.91 -18.20 -3.42
CA HIS A 198 31.54 -18.26 -4.72
C HIS A 198 32.22 -19.62 -4.88
N SER A 199 32.34 -20.10 -6.10
CA SER A 199 33.14 -21.27 -6.46
C SER A 199 34.24 -20.81 -7.42
N ASP A 200 35.47 -21.10 -7.10
CA ASP A 200 36.62 -20.73 -7.94
C ASP A 200 36.67 -21.60 -9.21
N ASN A 201 36.07 -22.78 -9.15
CA ASN A 201 35.94 -23.65 -10.32
C ASN A 201 34.51 -24.13 -10.56
N PRO A 202 33.64 -23.31 -11.18
CA PRO A 202 32.24 -23.67 -11.45
C PRO A 202 32.05 -24.85 -12.43
N ARG A 203 33.13 -25.27 -13.12
CA ARG A 203 33.11 -26.48 -13.96
C ARG A 203 33.16 -27.75 -13.13
N VAL A 204 33.79 -27.72 -11.95
CA VAL A 204 33.88 -28.82 -10.99
C VAL A 204 32.69 -28.82 -10.05
N ALA A 205 32.43 -27.70 -9.38
CA ALA A 205 31.30 -27.56 -8.48
C ALA A 205 30.66 -26.14 -8.55
N THR A 206 29.40 -26.05 -8.27
CA THR A 206 28.68 -24.75 -8.11
C THR A 206 28.11 -24.67 -6.70
N VAL A 207 27.99 -23.45 -6.17
CA VAL A 207 27.38 -23.17 -4.89
C VAL A 207 26.23 -22.17 -5.08
N ASN A 208 25.10 -22.38 -4.42
CA ASN A 208 23.98 -21.45 -4.46
C ASN A 208 24.02 -20.48 -3.25
N LYS A 209 23.14 -19.50 -3.25
CA LYS A 209 23.01 -18.49 -2.20
C LYS A 209 22.69 -19.01 -0.79
N TYR A 210 22.42 -20.29 -0.63
CA TYR A 210 22.17 -20.97 0.65
C TYR A 210 23.34 -21.89 1.06
N GLY A 211 24.50 -21.81 0.35
CA GLY A 211 25.66 -22.64 0.63
C GLY A 211 25.53 -24.09 0.17
N LYS A 212 24.52 -24.43 -0.66
CA LYS A 212 24.32 -25.75 -1.21
C LYS A 212 25.24 -25.96 -2.41
N ILE A 213 26.16 -26.89 -2.28
CA ILE A 213 27.18 -27.24 -3.26
C ILE A 213 26.67 -28.38 -4.14
N LYS A 214 26.80 -28.25 -5.45
CA LYS A 214 26.45 -29.29 -6.44
C LYS A 214 27.71 -29.63 -7.26
N THR A 215 28.21 -30.85 -7.15
CA THR A 215 29.34 -31.34 -7.92
C THR A 215 28.93 -31.72 -9.34
N LYS A 216 29.82 -31.44 -10.32
CA LYS A 216 29.58 -31.67 -11.76
C LYS A 216 30.60 -32.66 -12.35
N ARG A 217 31.86 -32.56 -11.98
CA ARG A 217 32.97 -33.41 -12.43
C ARG A 217 34.01 -33.58 -11.34
N ALA A 218 34.96 -34.51 -11.51
CA ALA A 218 36.11 -34.66 -10.64
C ALA A 218 37.01 -33.43 -10.73
N GLY A 219 37.63 -33.04 -9.62
CA GLY A 219 38.53 -31.90 -9.48
C GLY A 219 38.26 -31.13 -8.19
N GLU A 220 39.03 -30.08 -7.97
CA GLU A 220 38.89 -29.14 -6.84
C GLU A 220 38.17 -27.87 -7.25
N ALA A 221 37.42 -27.24 -6.31
CA ALA A 221 36.64 -26.01 -6.51
C ALA A 221 36.44 -25.27 -5.20
#